data_f21c72d34d6a3cc3279d58a073b4d374
#
_entry.id   f21c72d34d6a3cc3279d58a073b4d374
#
_cell.length_a   1.000
_cell.length_b   1.000
_cell.length_c   1.000
_cell.angle_alpha   90.00
_cell.angle_beta   90.00
_cell.angle_gamma   90.00
#
_symmetry.space_group_name_H-M   'P 1'
#
loop_
_entity.id
_entity.type
_entity.pdbx_description
1 polymer ?
#
loop_
_entity_poly.entity_id
_entity_poly.type
_entity_poly.pdbx_seq_one_letter_code
_entity_poly.pdbx_strand_id
1 'polypeptide(L)'
;MPNNYISIKRSDLMSTKSRITVLLQAIIIAGISILTLRPAFAQEIVEGASKSQTNLRRFVPTTVSDGWQDVYDKLPDPTQMATLPGPDDVEAWGKVHSGIEEAQEANVQRIIKHYALNVESRDFGGVPVLEVTPKDWKDNGKVLVYVHGGAYTMFSARTSLGSSGPVAAFTGLRVIAIDYTNPPRAKWQEVTDQVLAIIKELIKQGYAMEDIAIYGDSAGGGLAAGSVLKMRNEGLGTPAAVVLWSPWADITETGDTYQTLKDADPNFLYKKILGPSADAYADQKDQKHPYVSPVYGDFTKGFPPTLIQGGTREIFLSNFVRLYQALDTSGQTVKLDLYEGMPHVFQLKLPESPESLTALKKMNSFLIKYLNK
;
A
#
# COMPACT_ATOMS: atom_id res chain seq x y z
N MET A 1 -54.80 15.58 -16.61
CA MET A 1 -53.83 14.53 -16.19
C MET A 1 -52.69 15.24 -15.50
N PRO A 2 -52.45 15.03 -14.19
CA PRO A 2 -51.50 15.85 -13.45
C PRO A 2 -50.09 15.29 -13.51
N ASN A 3 -49.15 16.21 -13.69
CA ASN A 3 -47.69 16.01 -13.60
C ASN A 3 -47.30 15.75 -12.14
N ASN A 4 -46.73 14.60 -11.87
CA ASN A 4 -46.08 14.32 -10.59
C ASN A 4 -44.57 14.71 -10.68
N TYR A 5 -44.22 15.89 -10.17
CA TYR A 5 -42.86 16.23 -9.84
C TYR A 5 -42.51 15.61 -8.48
N ILE A 6 -41.55 14.70 -8.48
CA ILE A 6 -40.94 14.19 -7.24
C ILE A 6 -39.98 15.26 -6.71
N SER A 7 -40.37 15.92 -5.64
CA SER A 7 -39.53 16.86 -4.90
C SER A 7 -38.50 16.09 -4.08
N ILE A 8 -37.26 16.04 -4.53
CA ILE A 8 -36.13 15.55 -3.72
C ILE A 8 -35.76 16.61 -2.70
N LYS A 9 -35.95 16.33 -1.42
CA LYS A 9 -35.64 17.27 -0.32
C LYS A 9 -34.11 17.57 -0.30
N ARG A 10 -33.79 18.86 -0.26
CA ARG A 10 -32.42 19.41 -0.15
C ARG A 10 -31.58 18.85 1.02
N SER A 11 -32.23 18.25 2.03
CA SER A 11 -31.59 17.65 3.20
C SER A 11 -30.75 16.42 2.89
N ASP A 12 -31.11 15.63 1.86
CA ASP A 12 -30.44 14.37 1.56
C ASP A 12 -29.15 14.55 0.73
N LEU A 13 -29.10 15.62 -0.08
CA LEU A 13 -27.89 15.96 -0.84
C LEU A 13 -26.74 16.48 0.05
N MET A 14 -27.05 17.20 1.14
CA MET A 14 -26.03 17.70 2.07
C MET A 14 -25.43 16.55 2.92
N SER A 15 -26.22 15.54 3.28
CA SER A 15 -25.75 14.38 4.02
C SER A 15 -24.72 13.54 3.24
N THR A 16 -24.92 13.36 1.94
CA THR A 16 -24.05 12.53 1.10
C THR A 16 -22.71 13.22 0.80
N LYS A 17 -22.73 14.53 0.54
CA LYS A 17 -21.48 15.30 0.35
C LYS A 17 -20.63 15.34 1.62
N SER A 18 -21.24 15.53 2.79
CA SER A 18 -20.55 15.55 4.07
C SER A 18 -19.87 14.18 4.39
N ARG A 19 -20.56 13.08 4.12
CA ARG A 19 -20.03 11.73 4.36
C ARG A 19 -18.88 11.37 3.42
N ILE A 20 -18.94 11.79 2.16
CA ILE A 20 -17.87 11.58 1.18
C ILE A 20 -16.63 12.42 1.52
N THR A 21 -16.81 13.66 1.95
CA THR A 21 -15.69 14.53 2.38
C THR A 21 -14.97 13.97 3.60
N VAL A 22 -15.69 13.41 4.57
CA VAL A 22 -15.10 12.75 5.74
C VAL A 22 -14.37 11.46 5.34
N LEU A 23 -14.93 10.66 4.42
CA LEU A 23 -14.28 9.46 3.90
C LEU A 23 -12.97 9.79 3.18
N LEU A 24 -12.98 10.83 2.36
CA LEU A 24 -11.80 11.29 1.61
C LEU A 24 -10.71 11.83 2.52
N GLN A 25 -11.07 12.63 3.52
CA GLN A 25 -10.10 13.11 4.51
C GLN A 25 -9.47 11.97 5.32
N ALA A 26 -10.25 10.95 5.68
CA ALA A 26 -9.76 9.79 6.39
C ALA A 26 -8.80 8.93 5.57
N ILE A 27 -9.07 8.76 4.27
CA ILE A 27 -8.23 8.00 3.34
C ILE A 27 -6.93 8.74 3.02
N ILE A 28 -6.99 10.06 2.85
CA ILE A 28 -5.84 10.93 2.52
C ILE A 28 -4.80 10.96 3.64
N ILE A 29 -5.24 11.06 4.90
CA ILE A 29 -4.34 11.17 6.05
C ILE A 29 -3.68 9.83 6.38
N ALA A 30 -4.23 8.70 5.96
CA ALA A 30 -3.58 7.40 6.08
C ALA A 30 -2.27 7.29 5.26
N GLY A 31 -2.05 8.15 4.30
CA GLY A 31 -0.88 8.16 3.44
C GLY A 31 0.06 9.39 3.53
N ILE A 32 -0.39 10.54 4.07
CA ILE A 32 0.40 11.79 3.90
C ILE A 32 0.18 12.78 5.03
N SER A 33 1.26 13.31 5.57
CA SER A 33 1.28 14.42 6.54
C SER A 33 1.01 15.75 5.85
N ILE A 34 -0.15 16.37 6.11
CA ILE A 34 -0.43 17.74 5.71
C ILE A 34 -0.14 18.65 6.89
N LEU A 35 0.82 19.56 6.74
CA LEU A 35 1.00 20.68 7.67
C LEU A 35 -0.11 21.70 7.42
N THR A 36 -1.11 21.79 8.28
CA THR A 36 -2.03 22.91 8.33
C THR A 36 -1.97 23.61 9.68
N LEU A 37 -1.78 24.91 9.63
CA LEU A 37 -1.81 25.83 10.78
C LEU A 37 -3.17 25.76 11.51
N ARG A 38 -3.11 25.72 12.85
CA ARG A 38 -4.27 25.77 13.75
C ARG A 38 -4.77 27.20 13.98
N PRO A 39 -6.07 27.43 14.15
CA PRO A 39 -6.55 28.46 15.03
C PRO A 39 -6.73 27.89 16.45
N ALA A 40 -6.18 28.61 17.44
CA ALA A 40 -6.31 28.31 18.84
C ALA A 40 -7.73 28.63 19.35
N PHE A 41 -8.35 27.69 20.12
CA PHE A 41 -9.27 28.05 21.19
C PHE A 41 -9.22 27.03 22.32
N ALA A 42 -9.16 27.56 23.51
CA ALA A 42 -9.05 26.89 24.80
C ALA A 42 -10.37 26.29 25.27
N GLN A 43 -10.37 25.29 26.13
CA GLN A 43 -11.14 25.08 27.12
C GLN A 43 -11.25 24.21 28.21
N GLU A 44 -11.44 24.31 29.14
CA GLU A 44 -11.77 24.04 30.53
C GLU A 44 -11.72 22.58 31.05
N ILE A 45 -11.08 22.53 32.18
CA ILE A 45 -10.83 21.41 33.09
C ILE A 45 -12.13 20.97 33.76
N VAL A 46 -12.41 19.67 33.71
CA VAL A 46 -13.26 19.01 34.71
C VAL A 46 -12.46 17.88 35.34
N GLU A 47 -12.08 18.08 36.59
CA GLU A 47 -11.47 17.08 37.44
C GLU A 47 -12.43 15.93 37.72
N GLY A 48 -12.00 14.75 37.33
CA GLY A 48 -12.57 13.47 37.73
C GLY A 48 -11.56 12.40 37.45
N ALA A 49 -10.85 11.95 38.48
CA ALA A 49 -9.81 10.92 38.37
C ALA A 49 -10.39 9.57 37.89
N SER A 50 -10.60 9.46 36.59
CA SER A 50 -10.56 8.21 35.88
C SER A 50 -9.10 8.00 35.47
N LYS A 51 -8.47 6.89 35.86
CA LYS A 51 -7.19 6.44 35.29
C LYS A 51 -7.38 6.48 33.77
N SER A 52 -6.75 7.44 33.11
CA SER A 52 -6.78 7.56 31.66
C SER A 52 -6.30 6.24 31.09
N GLN A 53 -7.23 5.47 30.53
CA GLN A 53 -6.88 4.25 29.80
C GLN A 53 -5.99 4.70 28.62
N THR A 54 -4.73 4.27 28.63
CA THR A 54 -3.78 4.65 27.56
C THR A 54 -4.41 4.28 26.22
N ASN A 55 -4.60 5.28 25.35
CA ASN A 55 -5.08 5.02 24.00
C ASN A 55 -3.98 4.31 23.22
N LEU A 56 -4.07 3.00 23.15
CA LEU A 56 -3.04 2.17 22.50
C LEU A 56 -2.79 2.59 21.05
N ARG A 57 -3.81 3.10 20.34
CA ARG A 57 -3.64 3.57 18.95
C ARG A 57 -2.77 4.81 18.83
N ARG A 58 -2.59 5.57 19.91
CA ARG A 58 -1.80 6.80 19.96
C ARG A 58 -0.49 6.62 20.72
N PHE A 59 -0.29 5.46 21.32
CA PHE A 59 0.92 5.18 22.07
C PHE A 59 2.11 5.03 21.14
N VAL A 60 3.14 5.82 21.37
CA VAL A 60 4.44 5.76 20.68
C VAL A 60 5.50 5.42 21.73
N PRO A 61 6.30 4.35 21.57
CA PRO A 61 7.34 4.01 22.52
C PRO A 61 8.47 5.05 22.49
N THR A 62 9.12 5.25 23.63
CA THR A 62 10.24 6.21 23.77
C THR A 62 11.53 5.76 23.09
N THR A 63 11.53 4.56 22.51
CA THR A 63 12.65 3.96 21.79
C THR A 63 12.70 4.38 20.31
N VAL A 64 11.63 5.01 19.79
CA VAL A 64 11.58 5.50 18.42
C VAL A 64 11.97 6.97 18.35
N SER A 65 12.34 7.43 17.15
CA SER A 65 12.80 8.81 16.95
C SER A 65 11.67 9.84 17.11
N ASP A 66 12.08 11.09 17.34
CA ASP A 66 11.16 12.21 17.42
C ASP A 66 10.33 12.39 16.14
N GLY A 67 9.13 12.95 16.29
CA GLY A 67 8.20 13.18 15.19
C GLY A 67 7.16 12.09 15.00
N TRP A 68 7.37 10.86 15.47
CA TRP A 68 6.37 9.80 15.36
C TRP A 68 5.13 10.07 16.21
N GLN A 69 5.25 10.73 17.36
CA GLN A 69 4.08 11.13 18.15
C GLN A 69 3.18 12.06 17.33
N ASP A 70 3.77 13.04 16.64
CA ASP A 70 3.03 13.96 15.75
C ASP A 70 2.34 13.23 14.58
N VAL A 71 2.97 12.19 14.04
CA VAL A 71 2.37 11.33 13.00
C VAL A 71 1.15 10.61 13.57
N TYR A 72 1.32 9.94 14.71
CA TYR A 72 0.24 9.19 15.35
C TYR A 72 -0.94 10.07 15.74
N ASP A 73 -0.69 11.27 16.26
CA ASP A 73 -1.74 12.22 16.66
C ASP A 73 -2.56 12.72 15.46
N LYS A 74 -1.95 12.78 14.28
CA LYS A 74 -2.60 13.21 13.04
C LYS A 74 -3.31 12.09 12.27
N LEU A 75 -3.04 10.82 12.58
CA LEU A 75 -3.74 9.71 11.93
C LEU A 75 -5.23 9.77 12.27
N PRO A 76 -6.12 9.51 11.30
CA PRO A 76 -7.55 9.39 11.59
C PRO A 76 -7.80 8.21 12.53
N ASP A 77 -8.82 8.33 13.37
CA ASP A 77 -9.27 7.18 14.18
C ASP A 77 -10.00 6.18 13.27
N PRO A 78 -9.48 4.96 13.11
CA PRO A 78 -10.11 3.97 12.24
C PRO A 78 -11.52 3.58 12.69
N THR A 79 -11.88 3.80 13.95
CA THR A 79 -13.25 3.57 14.43
C THR A 79 -14.25 4.58 13.87
N GLN A 80 -13.79 5.76 13.46
CA GLN A 80 -14.60 6.84 12.88
C GLN A 80 -14.64 6.82 11.35
N MET A 81 -13.83 5.99 10.70
CA MET A 81 -13.83 5.87 9.25
C MET A 81 -15.17 5.30 8.76
N ALA A 82 -15.65 5.80 7.63
CA ALA A 82 -16.79 5.20 6.94
C ALA A 82 -16.39 3.82 6.36
N THR A 83 -17.38 2.94 6.24
CA THR A 83 -17.19 1.67 5.54
C THR A 83 -17.10 1.94 4.05
N LEU A 84 -16.14 1.29 3.36
CA LEU A 84 -16.00 1.35 1.91
C LEU A 84 -17.21 0.75 1.19
N PRO A 85 -17.43 1.08 -0.09
CA PRO A 85 -18.53 0.54 -0.89
C PRO A 85 -18.53 -0.99 -0.94
N GLY A 86 -19.69 -1.58 -1.19
CA GLY A 86 -19.82 -3.01 -1.47
C GLY A 86 -19.11 -3.41 -2.76
N PRO A 87 -18.85 -4.73 -2.96
CA PRO A 87 -18.03 -5.24 -4.06
C PRO A 87 -18.59 -4.92 -5.47
N ASP A 88 -19.90 -4.71 -5.59
CA ASP A 88 -20.56 -4.49 -6.88
C ASP A 88 -20.93 -3.02 -7.14
N ASP A 89 -20.67 -2.11 -6.19
CA ASP A 89 -21.01 -0.70 -6.33
C ASP A 89 -19.94 0.10 -7.07
N VAL A 90 -19.83 -0.15 -8.38
CA VAL A 90 -18.83 0.47 -9.26
C VAL A 90 -18.92 1.99 -9.26
N GLU A 91 -20.13 2.56 -9.15
CA GLU A 91 -20.32 4.03 -9.13
C GLU A 91 -19.75 4.64 -7.84
N ALA A 92 -20.04 4.05 -6.69
CA ALA A 92 -19.51 4.54 -5.42
C ALA A 92 -17.98 4.39 -5.37
N TRP A 93 -17.42 3.29 -5.88
CA TRP A 93 -15.97 3.14 -6.03
C TRP A 93 -15.37 4.19 -6.96
N GLY A 94 -16.02 4.51 -8.07
CA GLY A 94 -15.58 5.58 -8.97
C GLY A 94 -15.48 6.94 -8.26
N LYS A 95 -16.43 7.26 -7.37
CA LYS A 95 -16.39 8.47 -6.55
C LYS A 95 -15.25 8.46 -5.53
N VAL A 96 -14.95 7.28 -4.94
CA VAL A 96 -13.78 7.13 -4.04
C VAL A 96 -12.49 7.40 -4.81
N HIS A 97 -12.31 6.82 -5.99
CA HIS A 97 -11.12 7.02 -6.81
C HIS A 97 -10.93 8.49 -7.21
N SER A 98 -11.96 9.13 -7.79
CA SER A 98 -11.88 10.53 -8.23
C SER A 98 -11.53 11.47 -7.07
N GLY A 99 -12.11 11.23 -5.90
CA GLY A 99 -11.81 12.05 -4.74
C GLY A 99 -10.40 11.85 -4.20
N ILE A 100 -9.82 10.66 -4.31
CA ILE A 100 -8.42 10.41 -3.94
C ILE A 100 -7.48 11.12 -4.92
N GLU A 101 -7.73 11.00 -6.23
CA GLU A 101 -6.93 11.68 -7.25
C GLU A 101 -6.88 13.20 -7.02
N GLU A 102 -8.05 13.83 -6.85
CA GLU A 102 -8.14 15.28 -6.59
C GLU A 102 -7.38 15.67 -5.31
N ALA A 103 -7.55 14.90 -4.25
CA ALA A 103 -6.95 15.22 -2.95
C ALA A 103 -5.43 15.02 -2.91
N GLN A 104 -4.88 14.12 -3.75
CA GLN A 104 -3.45 13.79 -3.76
C GLN A 104 -2.62 14.65 -4.71
N GLU A 105 -3.22 15.35 -5.68
CA GLU A 105 -2.47 16.03 -6.74
C GLU A 105 -1.43 17.02 -6.19
N ALA A 106 -1.80 17.83 -5.21
CA ALA A 106 -0.85 18.80 -4.60
C ALA A 106 0.36 18.10 -3.96
N ASN A 107 0.15 16.94 -3.36
CA ASN A 107 1.20 16.13 -2.77
C ASN A 107 2.08 15.46 -3.82
N VAL A 108 1.50 14.96 -4.90
CA VAL A 108 2.22 14.41 -6.05
C VAL A 108 3.22 15.44 -6.59
N GLN A 109 2.77 16.69 -6.83
CA GLN A 109 3.64 17.77 -7.32
C GLN A 109 4.76 18.10 -6.33
N ARG A 110 4.46 18.08 -5.02
CA ARG A 110 5.47 18.29 -3.98
C ARG A 110 6.54 17.21 -4.00
N ILE A 111 6.16 15.94 -4.16
CA ILE A 111 7.07 14.78 -4.20
C ILE A 111 7.98 14.88 -5.44
N ILE A 112 7.42 15.16 -6.62
CA ILE A 112 8.20 15.32 -7.86
C ILE A 112 9.27 16.39 -7.69
N LYS A 113 8.89 17.54 -7.11
CA LYS A 113 9.83 18.65 -6.88
C LYS A 113 10.87 18.31 -5.81
N HIS A 114 10.45 17.72 -4.69
CA HIS A 114 11.31 17.44 -3.53
C HIS A 114 12.42 16.45 -3.89
N TYR A 115 12.07 15.37 -4.60
CA TYR A 115 13.03 14.33 -5.01
C TYR A 115 13.65 14.55 -6.38
N ALA A 116 13.35 15.66 -7.05
CA ALA A 116 13.83 16.00 -8.39
C ALA A 116 13.61 14.84 -9.38
N LEU A 117 12.35 14.45 -9.59
CA LEU A 117 11.99 13.30 -10.40
C LEU A 117 11.59 13.68 -11.83
N ASN A 118 11.90 12.82 -12.79
CA ASN A 118 11.18 12.72 -14.04
C ASN A 118 10.08 11.68 -13.88
N VAL A 119 8.87 12.04 -14.27
CA VAL A 119 7.70 11.17 -14.17
C VAL A 119 6.97 11.20 -15.51
N GLU A 120 6.92 10.06 -16.19
CA GLU A 120 6.32 9.94 -17.51
C GLU A 120 5.25 8.84 -17.53
N SER A 121 4.09 9.14 -18.12
CA SER A 121 3.06 8.12 -18.38
C SER A 121 3.44 7.31 -19.60
N ARG A 122 3.36 5.98 -19.48
CA ARG A 122 3.62 5.02 -20.55
C ARG A 122 2.52 3.97 -20.59
N ASP A 123 2.52 3.16 -21.64
CA ASP A 123 1.74 1.93 -21.74
C ASP A 123 2.69 0.75 -21.96
N PHE A 124 2.58 -0.26 -21.11
CA PHE A 124 3.39 -1.48 -21.21
C PHE A 124 2.48 -2.68 -21.39
N GLY A 125 2.38 -3.13 -22.64
CA GLY A 125 1.58 -4.30 -22.97
C GLY A 125 0.07 -4.12 -22.75
N GLY A 126 -0.45 -2.90 -22.93
CA GLY A 126 -1.83 -2.52 -22.71
C GLY A 126 -2.16 -2.13 -21.26
N VAL A 127 -1.14 -1.99 -20.40
CA VAL A 127 -1.32 -1.58 -19.00
C VAL A 127 -0.66 -0.22 -18.80
N PRO A 128 -1.39 0.79 -18.29
CA PRO A 128 -0.81 2.07 -17.96
C PRO A 128 0.24 1.94 -16.86
N VAL A 129 1.32 2.71 -16.98
CA VAL A 129 2.37 2.81 -15.96
C VAL A 129 2.86 4.24 -15.82
N LEU A 130 3.42 4.55 -14.65
CA LEU A 130 4.31 5.69 -14.49
C LEU A 130 5.76 5.22 -14.48
N GLU A 131 6.54 5.73 -15.40
CA GLU A 131 7.99 5.64 -15.37
C GLU A 131 8.53 6.75 -14.49
N VAL A 132 9.25 6.37 -13.43
CA VAL A 132 9.79 7.30 -12.44
C VAL A 132 11.29 7.14 -12.37
N THR A 133 12.03 8.21 -12.65
CA THR A 133 13.48 8.24 -12.58
C THR A 133 13.99 9.50 -11.87
N PRO A 134 15.15 9.45 -11.20
CA PRO A 134 15.84 10.68 -10.78
C PRO A 134 16.14 11.56 -11.99
N LYS A 135 16.21 12.89 -11.79
CA LYS A 135 16.42 13.87 -12.87
C LYS A 135 17.64 13.58 -13.75
N ASP A 136 18.75 13.14 -13.15
CA ASP A 136 20.01 12.86 -13.84
C ASP A 136 20.23 11.35 -14.03
N TRP A 137 19.15 10.56 -14.05
CA TRP A 137 19.21 9.12 -14.21
C TRP A 137 19.90 8.71 -15.52
N LYS A 138 20.72 7.69 -15.40
CA LYS A 138 21.34 7.02 -16.55
C LYS A 138 20.96 5.54 -16.50
N ASP A 139 20.58 5.00 -17.64
CA ASP A 139 20.26 3.58 -17.75
C ASP A 139 21.47 2.73 -17.35
N ASN A 140 21.23 1.85 -16.39
CA ASN A 140 22.22 0.90 -15.89
C ASN A 140 21.81 -0.56 -16.18
N GLY A 141 20.83 -0.76 -17.06
CA GLY A 141 20.29 -2.06 -17.41
C GLY A 141 19.47 -2.73 -16.33
N LYS A 142 19.09 -2.02 -15.25
CA LYS A 142 18.30 -2.56 -14.13
C LYS A 142 16.99 -1.79 -13.98
N VAL A 143 15.93 -2.51 -13.61
CA VAL A 143 14.60 -1.92 -13.44
C VAL A 143 13.93 -2.45 -12.20
N LEU A 144 13.20 -1.58 -11.52
CA LEU A 144 12.41 -1.89 -10.34
C LEU A 144 10.94 -1.69 -10.67
N VAL A 145 10.15 -2.76 -10.62
CA VAL A 145 8.70 -2.71 -10.82
C VAL A 145 8.03 -2.45 -9.49
N TYR A 146 7.18 -1.42 -9.43
CA TYR A 146 6.42 -1.06 -8.24
C TYR A 146 4.94 -1.38 -8.41
N VAL A 147 4.40 -2.08 -7.43
CA VAL A 147 2.97 -2.43 -7.31
C VAL A 147 2.39 -1.67 -6.13
N HIS A 148 1.49 -0.73 -6.39
CA HIS A 148 0.98 0.15 -5.35
C HIS A 148 0.00 -0.53 -4.39
N GLY A 149 -0.04 -0.02 -3.17
CA GLY A 149 -1.01 -0.39 -2.14
C GLY A 149 -2.39 0.21 -2.37
N GLY A 150 -3.17 0.37 -1.28
CA GLY A 150 -4.52 0.92 -1.34
C GLY A 150 -5.60 -0.16 -1.27
N ALA A 151 -5.35 -1.24 -0.54
CA ALA A 151 -6.27 -2.35 -0.35
C ALA A 151 -6.82 -2.93 -1.68
N TYR A 152 -6.02 -2.89 -2.75
CA TYR A 152 -6.33 -3.21 -4.16
C TYR A 152 -7.31 -2.22 -4.81
N THR A 153 -8.24 -1.64 -4.06
CA THR A 153 -9.40 -0.90 -4.55
C THR A 153 -9.21 0.62 -4.57
N MET A 154 -8.07 1.11 -4.08
CA MET A 154 -7.80 2.55 -3.95
C MET A 154 -6.43 2.87 -4.52
N PHE A 155 -6.21 4.17 -4.75
CA PHE A 155 -4.98 4.73 -5.30
C PHE A 155 -4.73 4.35 -6.77
N SER A 156 -3.71 4.95 -7.31
CA SER A 156 -3.15 4.74 -8.65
C SER A 156 -1.63 4.79 -8.57
N ALA A 157 -0.93 4.49 -9.64
CA ALA A 157 0.51 4.71 -9.74
C ALA A 157 0.88 6.17 -9.42
N ARG A 158 0.03 7.13 -9.85
CA ARG A 158 0.22 8.56 -9.62
C ARG A 158 0.03 8.95 -8.17
N THR A 159 -1.08 8.58 -7.54
CA THR A 159 -1.36 8.92 -6.15
C THR A 159 -0.45 8.19 -5.16
N SER A 160 0.20 7.12 -5.61
CA SER A 160 1.20 6.35 -4.85
C SER A 160 2.65 6.79 -5.12
N LEU A 161 2.86 7.96 -5.74
CA LEU A 161 4.22 8.48 -6.03
C LEU A 161 5.03 8.71 -4.74
N GLY A 162 4.37 8.83 -3.58
CA GLY A 162 5.00 8.85 -2.26
C GLY A 162 5.82 7.59 -1.95
N SER A 163 5.46 6.44 -2.55
CA SER A 163 6.25 5.20 -2.45
C SER A 163 7.32 5.13 -3.53
N SER A 164 6.93 5.33 -4.81
CA SER A 164 7.84 5.11 -5.94
C SER A 164 8.91 6.19 -6.07
N GLY A 165 8.57 7.44 -5.81
CA GLY A 165 9.49 8.58 -5.96
C GLY A 165 10.70 8.53 -5.04
N PRO A 166 10.53 8.44 -3.71
CA PRO A 166 11.66 8.31 -2.78
C PRO A 166 12.54 7.08 -3.09
N VAL A 167 11.93 5.96 -3.49
CA VAL A 167 12.68 4.75 -3.85
C VAL A 167 13.51 4.99 -5.10
N ALA A 168 12.95 5.59 -6.16
CA ALA A 168 13.70 5.94 -7.36
C ALA A 168 14.88 6.88 -7.03
N ALA A 169 14.62 7.94 -6.26
CA ALA A 169 15.64 8.91 -5.87
C ALA A 169 16.75 8.27 -5.02
N PHE A 170 16.40 7.41 -4.07
CA PHE A 170 17.34 6.82 -3.13
C PHE A 170 18.18 5.70 -3.76
N THR A 171 17.55 4.86 -4.60
CA THR A 171 18.22 3.72 -5.24
C THR A 171 18.95 4.08 -6.53
N GLY A 172 18.56 5.18 -7.17
CA GLY A 172 19.03 5.54 -8.51
C GLY A 172 18.49 4.64 -9.63
N LEU A 173 17.52 3.77 -9.33
CA LEU A 173 16.93 2.85 -10.29
C LEU A 173 15.77 3.51 -11.04
N ARG A 174 15.55 3.06 -12.29
CA ARG A 174 14.32 3.25 -13.02
C ARG A 174 13.19 2.47 -12.32
N VAL A 175 12.12 3.14 -11.95
CA VAL A 175 10.95 2.52 -11.34
C VAL A 175 9.79 2.55 -12.32
N ILE A 176 9.21 1.39 -12.61
CA ILE A 176 7.96 1.25 -13.37
C ILE A 176 6.84 1.00 -12.38
N ALA A 177 6.07 2.04 -12.08
CA ALA A 177 4.93 1.99 -11.20
C ALA A 177 3.69 1.56 -12.00
N ILE A 178 3.15 0.39 -11.69
CA ILE A 178 2.00 -0.19 -12.40
C ILE A 178 0.71 0.54 -11.98
N ASP A 179 -0.09 0.97 -12.95
CA ASP A 179 -1.41 1.53 -12.73
C ASP A 179 -2.48 0.47 -13.06
N TYR A 180 -2.53 -0.57 -12.23
CA TYR A 180 -3.45 -1.69 -12.43
C TYR A 180 -4.90 -1.25 -12.24
N THR A 181 -5.81 -1.92 -12.94
CA THR A 181 -7.25 -1.65 -12.85
C THR A 181 -7.79 -2.01 -11.48
N ASN A 182 -8.21 -0.99 -10.71
CA ASN A 182 -8.74 -1.21 -9.37
C ASN A 182 -10.05 -2.01 -9.39
N PRO A 183 -10.20 -3.03 -8.50
CA PRO A 183 -11.49 -3.63 -8.20
C PRO A 183 -12.55 -2.58 -7.78
N PRO A 184 -13.81 -2.81 -8.07
CA PRO A 184 -14.38 -4.00 -8.68
C PRO A 184 -14.35 -4.04 -10.21
N ARG A 185 -13.73 -3.06 -10.89
CA ARG A 185 -13.66 -3.01 -12.37
C ARG A 185 -12.83 -4.16 -12.96
N ALA A 186 -11.88 -4.68 -12.19
CA ALA A 186 -11.14 -5.91 -12.48
C ALA A 186 -11.08 -6.76 -11.21
N LYS A 187 -10.93 -8.07 -11.36
CA LYS A 187 -10.71 -8.99 -10.24
C LYS A 187 -9.28 -9.51 -10.24
N TRP A 188 -8.92 -10.29 -9.23
CA TRP A 188 -7.55 -10.75 -8.99
C TRP A 188 -6.89 -11.42 -10.21
N GLN A 189 -7.66 -12.13 -11.06
CA GLN A 189 -7.13 -12.79 -12.26
C GLN A 189 -6.54 -11.75 -13.20
N GLU A 190 -7.36 -10.76 -13.57
CA GLU A 190 -6.96 -9.69 -14.49
C GLU A 190 -5.86 -8.80 -13.88
N VAL A 191 -5.99 -8.43 -12.61
CA VAL A 191 -5.01 -7.59 -11.93
C VAL A 191 -3.63 -8.26 -11.87
N THR A 192 -3.58 -9.58 -11.60
CA THR A 192 -2.30 -10.33 -11.65
C THR A 192 -1.79 -10.46 -13.09
N ASP A 193 -2.67 -10.63 -14.09
CA ASP A 193 -2.28 -10.65 -15.50
C ASP A 193 -1.67 -9.35 -15.96
N GLN A 194 -2.17 -8.21 -15.47
CA GLN A 194 -1.59 -6.89 -15.75
C GLN A 194 -0.15 -6.79 -15.21
N VAL A 195 0.15 -7.30 -14.03
CA VAL A 195 1.53 -7.37 -13.54
C VAL A 195 2.40 -8.23 -14.47
N LEU A 196 1.92 -9.39 -14.89
CA LEU A 196 2.66 -10.25 -15.82
C LEU A 196 2.87 -9.57 -17.19
N ALA A 197 1.91 -8.79 -17.68
CA ALA A 197 2.02 -8.06 -18.93
C ALA A 197 3.17 -7.04 -18.90
N ILE A 198 3.36 -6.33 -17.77
CA ILE A 198 4.48 -5.41 -17.56
C ILE A 198 5.81 -6.16 -17.63
N ILE A 199 5.94 -7.30 -16.96
CA ILE A 199 7.17 -8.10 -16.98
C ILE A 199 7.46 -8.61 -18.40
N LYS A 200 6.45 -9.10 -19.11
CA LYS A 200 6.59 -9.53 -20.52
C LYS A 200 7.05 -8.38 -21.42
N GLU A 201 6.55 -7.17 -21.20
CA GLU A 201 6.96 -6.00 -21.95
C GLU A 201 8.41 -5.58 -21.63
N LEU A 202 8.83 -5.63 -20.38
CA LEU A 202 10.21 -5.38 -20.00
C LEU A 202 11.18 -6.39 -20.66
N ILE A 203 10.80 -7.68 -20.71
CA ILE A 203 11.57 -8.70 -21.40
C ILE A 203 11.68 -8.39 -22.92
N LYS A 204 10.61 -7.92 -23.55
CA LYS A 204 10.67 -7.48 -24.96
C LYS A 204 11.57 -6.25 -25.16
N GLN A 205 11.67 -5.37 -24.16
CA GLN A 205 12.60 -4.24 -24.16
C GLN A 205 14.06 -4.65 -23.93
N GLY A 206 14.34 -5.94 -23.68
CA GLY A 206 15.68 -6.48 -23.56
C GLY A 206 16.16 -6.73 -22.13
N TYR A 207 15.30 -6.51 -21.10
CA TYR A 207 15.65 -6.88 -19.72
C TYR A 207 15.58 -8.40 -19.54
N ALA A 208 16.59 -8.99 -18.92
CA ALA A 208 16.50 -10.35 -18.41
C ALA A 208 15.81 -10.36 -17.04
N MET A 209 15.31 -11.52 -16.61
CA MET A 209 14.64 -11.61 -15.29
C MET A 209 15.56 -11.26 -14.12
N GLU A 210 16.86 -11.49 -14.25
CA GLU A 210 17.91 -11.09 -13.30
C GLU A 210 18.17 -9.58 -13.26
N ASP A 211 17.64 -8.81 -14.22
CA ASP A 211 17.73 -7.37 -14.27
C ASP A 211 16.50 -6.68 -13.64
N ILE A 212 15.47 -7.46 -13.32
CA ILE A 212 14.20 -6.98 -12.83
C ILE A 212 14.08 -7.33 -11.34
N ALA A 213 13.78 -6.34 -10.50
CA ALA A 213 13.26 -6.58 -9.16
C ALA A 213 11.82 -6.06 -9.08
N ILE A 214 11.03 -6.61 -8.14
CA ILE A 214 9.67 -6.16 -7.88
C ILE A 214 9.51 -5.78 -6.42
N TYR A 215 8.79 -4.70 -6.16
CA TYR A 215 8.36 -4.37 -4.81
C TYR A 215 6.94 -3.86 -4.78
N GLY A 216 6.33 -3.92 -3.59
CA GLY A 216 5.02 -3.37 -3.35
C GLY A 216 4.77 -3.13 -1.88
N ASP A 217 3.83 -2.24 -1.59
CA ASP A 217 3.40 -1.93 -0.24
C ASP A 217 1.96 -2.38 0.02
N SER A 218 1.66 -2.81 1.25
CA SER A 218 0.29 -3.15 1.62
C SER A 218 -0.31 -4.24 0.72
N ALA A 219 -1.48 -3.97 0.11
CA ALA A 219 -2.09 -4.81 -0.92
C ALA A 219 -1.18 -5.02 -2.13
N GLY A 220 -0.42 -4.00 -2.53
CA GLY A 220 0.58 -4.13 -3.60
C GLY A 220 1.71 -5.11 -3.25
N GLY A 221 2.06 -5.24 -1.98
CA GLY A 221 2.98 -6.27 -1.51
C GLY A 221 2.40 -7.69 -1.66
N GLY A 222 1.12 -7.87 -1.33
CA GLY A 222 0.39 -9.10 -1.58
C GLY A 222 0.30 -9.43 -3.07
N LEU A 223 -0.07 -8.44 -3.89
CA LEU A 223 -0.16 -8.57 -5.35
C LEU A 223 1.19 -8.89 -5.99
N ALA A 224 2.27 -8.24 -5.57
CA ALA A 224 3.62 -8.53 -6.05
C ALA A 224 4.02 -9.99 -5.76
N ALA A 225 3.85 -10.46 -4.53
CA ALA A 225 4.18 -11.82 -4.16
C ALA A 225 3.30 -12.87 -4.87
N GLY A 226 1.98 -12.62 -4.97
CA GLY A 226 1.05 -13.49 -5.69
C GLY A 226 1.35 -13.55 -7.19
N SER A 227 1.70 -12.41 -7.80
CA SER A 227 2.09 -12.34 -9.21
C SER A 227 3.41 -13.07 -9.49
N VAL A 228 4.39 -13.02 -8.57
CA VAL A 228 5.64 -13.78 -8.71
C VAL A 228 5.37 -15.30 -8.67
N LEU A 229 4.47 -15.76 -7.79
CA LEU A 229 4.02 -17.16 -7.82
C LEU A 229 3.38 -17.52 -9.16
N LYS A 230 2.56 -16.64 -9.73
CA LYS A 230 1.92 -16.83 -11.03
C LYS A 230 2.94 -16.87 -12.15
N MET A 231 3.88 -15.90 -12.22
CA MET A 231 4.98 -15.87 -13.20
C MET A 231 5.76 -17.18 -13.22
N ARG A 232 6.17 -17.64 -12.04
CA ARG A 232 6.90 -18.92 -11.88
C ARG A 232 6.09 -20.10 -12.40
N ASN A 233 4.82 -20.19 -12.00
CA ASN A 233 3.96 -21.33 -12.33
C ASN A 233 3.57 -21.36 -13.82
N GLU A 234 3.55 -20.20 -14.49
CA GLU A 234 3.33 -20.08 -15.93
C GLU A 234 4.63 -20.19 -16.75
N GLY A 235 5.77 -20.41 -16.10
CA GLY A 235 7.06 -20.60 -16.78
C GLY A 235 7.69 -19.31 -17.33
N LEU A 236 7.22 -18.14 -16.90
CA LEU A 236 7.83 -16.86 -17.31
C LEU A 236 9.18 -16.62 -16.61
N GLY A 237 9.47 -17.36 -15.55
CA GLY A 237 10.62 -17.15 -14.67
C GLY A 237 10.25 -16.34 -13.42
N THR A 238 11.28 -15.86 -12.71
CA THR A 238 11.11 -15.06 -11.49
C THR A 238 12.10 -13.88 -11.48
N PRO A 239 11.72 -12.71 -10.92
CA PRO A 239 12.62 -11.58 -10.82
C PRO A 239 13.81 -11.86 -9.90
N ALA A 240 14.85 -11.05 -9.99
CA ALA A 240 16.06 -11.17 -9.17
C ALA A 240 15.80 -11.03 -7.66
N ALA A 241 14.83 -10.20 -7.28
CA ALA A 241 14.52 -9.91 -5.89
C ALA A 241 13.07 -9.44 -5.73
N VAL A 242 12.53 -9.64 -4.54
CA VAL A 242 11.22 -9.14 -4.10
C VAL A 242 11.37 -8.34 -2.82
N VAL A 243 10.79 -7.14 -2.75
CA VAL A 243 10.71 -6.35 -1.52
C VAL A 243 9.26 -6.04 -1.19
N LEU A 244 8.85 -6.34 0.03
CA LEU A 244 7.47 -6.21 0.47
C LEU A 244 7.40 -5.29 1.69
N TRP A 245 6.72 -4.14 1.54
CA TRP A 245 6.47 -3.22 2.64
C TRP A 245 5.09 -3.47 3.23
N SER A 246 5.03 -3.87 4.49
CA SER A 246 3.77 -4.13 5.19
C SER A 246 2.78 -4.98 4.38
N PRO A 247 3.19 -6.13 3.78
CA PRO A 247 2.37 -6.82 2.77
C PRO A 247 1.05 -7.35 3.34
N TRP A 248 -0.05 -7.05 2.67
CA TRP A 248 -1.32 -7.73 2.91
C TRP A 248 -1.30 -9.08 2.19
N ALA A 249 -0.59 -10.04 2.80
CA ALA A 249 -0.28 -11.35 2.20
C ALA A 249 -1.34 -12.42 2.45
N ASP A 250 -2.35 -12.12 3.24
CA ASP A 250 -3.57 -12.90 3.44
C ASP A 250 -4.75 -11.92 3.55
N ILE A 251 -5.61 -11.91 2.54
CA ILE A 251 -6.75 -10.99 2.51
C ILE A 251 -7.91 -11.42 3.41
N THR A 252 -7.83 -12.62 4.02
CA THR A 252 -8.80 -13.06 5.03
C THR A 252 -8.46 -12.52 6.42
N GLU A 253 -9.43 -12.50 7.34
CA GLU A 253 -9.24 -12.10 8.75
C GLU A 253 -8.69 -13.26 9.60
N THR A 254 -7.77 -14.09 9.06
CA THR A 254 -7.34 -15.35 9.70
C THR A 254 -6.20 -15.16 10.71
N GLY A 255 -5.31 -14.18 10.52
CA GLY A 255 -4.15 -13.97 11.38
C GLY A 255 -4.53 -13.49 12.79
N ASP A 256 -3.75 -13.89 13.80
CA ASP A 256 -4.01 -13.55 15.21
C ASP A 256 -3.97 -12.04 15.49
N THR A 257 -3.09 -11.31 14.78
CA THR A 257 -2.95 -9.86 15.00
C THR A 257 -4.13 -9.04 14.53
N TYR A 258 -5.01 -9.57 13.69
CA TYR A 258 -6.31 -8.96 13.42
C TYR A 258 -7.17 -8.84 14.69
N GLN A 259 -6.95 -9.68 15.70
CA GLN A 259 -7.63 -9.61 16.98
C GLN A 259 -6.76 -8.98 18.07
N THR A 260 -5.49 -9.37 18.19
CA THR A 260 -4.61 -8.94 19.27
C THR A 260 -4.13 -7.49 19.13
N LEU A 261 -4.05 -6.96 17.90
CA LEU A 261 -3.65 -5.58 17.60
C LEU A 261 -4.79 -4.68 17.13
N LYS A 262 -6.04 -5.16 17.08
CA LYS A 262 -7.19 -4.38 16.58
C LYS A 262 -7.40 -3.04 17.29
N ASP A 263 -7.01 -2.96 18.56
CA ASP A 263 -7.14 -1.76 19.40
C ASP A 263 -5.82 -0.97 19.51
N ALA A 264 -4.77 -1.47 18.87
CA ALA A 264 -3.43 -0.88 18.85
C ALA A 264 -2.99 -0.40 17.46
N ASP A 265 -3.52 -0.96 16.39
CA ASP A 265 -3.26 -0.49 15.03
C ASP A 265 -3.89 0.91 14.83
N PRO A 266 -3.08 1.93 14.50
CA PRO A 266 -3.60 3.28 14.32
C PRO A 266 -4.25 3.51 12.96
N ASN A 267 -4.14 2.55 12.02
CA ASN A 267 -4.56 2.72 10.62
C ASN A 267 -5.86 2.00 10.28
N PHE A 268 -6.02 0.74 10.75
CA PHE A 268 -7.06 -0.11 10.19
C PHE A 268 -7.93 -0.81 11.23
N LEU A 269 -9.19 -0.98 10.83
CA LEU A 269 -10.10 -2.02 11.30
C LEU A 269 -10.52 -2.85 10.09
N TYR A 270 -10.40 -4.17 10.17
CA TYR A 270 -10.67 -5.05 9.03
C TYR A 270 -12.03 -4.80 8.38
N LYS A 271 -13.09 -4.79 9.18
CA LYS A 271 -14.49 -4.73 8.70
C LYS A 271 -14.86 -3.47 7.93
N LYS A 272 -14.15 -2.36 8.11
CA LYS A 272 -14.53 -1.08 7.49
C LYS A 272 -13.87 -0.83 6.13
N ILE A 273 -12.62 -1.25 6.01
CA ILE A 273 -11.77 -0.97 4.84
C ILE A 273 -11.38 -2.27 4.14
N LEU A 274 -10.77 -3.18 4.89
CA LEU A 274 -10.12 -4.35 4.30
C LEU A 274 -11.12 -5.41 3.83
N GLY A 275 -12.17 -5.70 4.62
CA GLY A 275 -13.20 -6.66 4.25
C GLY A 275 -13.91 -6.30 2.94
N PRO A 276 -14.51 -5.10 2.80
CA PRO A 276 -15.12 -4.67 1.53
C PRO A 276 -14.14 -4.70 0.35
N SER A 277 -12.88 -4.33 0.58
CA SER A 277 -11.85 -4.37 -0.46
C SER A 277 -11.46 -5.80 -0.85
N ALA A 278 -11.36 -6.72 0.13
CA ALA A 278 -11.12 -8.13 -0.13
C ALA A 278 -12.24 -8.75 -0.99
N ASP A 279 -13.49 -8.43 -0.67
CA ASP A 279 -14.66 -8.92 -1.40
C ASP A 279 -14.75 -8.33 -2.82
N ALA A 280 -14.32 -7.08 -3.00
CA ALA A 280 -14.23 -6.47 -4.32
C ALA A 280 -13.11 -7.10 -5.18
N TYR A 281 -11.96 -7.46 -4.57
CA TYR A 281 -10.81 -8.02 -5.25
C TYR A 281 -10.97 -9.49 -5.62
N ALA A 282 -11.52 -10.31 -4.70
CA ALA A 282 -11.65 -11.75 -4.90
C ALA A 282 -12.95 -12.29 -4.26
N ASP A 283 -13.63 -13.17 -4.96
CA ASP A 283 -14.76 -13.89 -4.40
C ASP A 283 -14.31 -14.71 -3.19
N GLN A 284 -15.19 -14.92 -2.21
CA GLN A 284 -14.89 -15.60 -0.95
C GLN A 284 -14.17 -16.95 -1.13
N LYS A 285 -14.55 -17.73 -2.16
CA LYS A 285 -13.93 -19.01 -2.50
C LYS A 285 -12.48 -18.89 -2.95
N ASP A 286 -12.10 -17.72 -3.49
CA ASP A 286 -10.78 -17.46 -4.08
C ASP A 286 -9.87 -16.69 -3.10
N GLN A 287 -10.38 -16.18 -1.98
CA GLN A 287 -9.59 -15.36 -1.05
C GLN A 287 -8.36 -16.08 -0.46
N LYS A 288 -8.37 -17.42 -0.43
CA LYS A 288 -7.20 -18.25 -0.05
C LYS A 288 -6.41 -18.78 -1.25
N HIS A 289 -6.74 -18.37 -2.47
CA HIS A 289 -5.94 -18.72 -3.63
C HIS A 289 -4.52 -18.17 -3.51
N PRO A 290 -3.43 -18.93 -3.81
CA PRO A 290 -2.05 -18.48 -3.65
C PRO A 290 -1.67 -17.18 -4.35
N TYR A 291 -2.35 -16.82 -5.45
CA TYR A 291 -2.12 -15.56 -6.16
C TYR A 291 -2.85 -14.38 -5.52
N VAL A 292 -3.84 -14.65 -4.68
CA VAL A 292 -4.63 -13.67 -3.92
C VAL A 292 -4.04 -13.46 -2.53
N SER A 293 -3.76 -14.55 -1.84
CA SER A 293 -3.18 -14.60 -0.49
C SER A 293 -1.91 -15.47 -0.51
N PRO A 294 -0.75 -14.87 -0.83
CA PRO A 294 0.50 -15.60 -1.05
C PRO A 294 1.01 -16.39 0.14
N VAL A 295 0.53 -16.17 1.35
CA VAL A 295 0.85 -17.03 2.51
C VAL A 295 0.44 -18.50 2.30
N TYR A 296 -0.48 -18.77 1.38
CA TYR A 296 -0.91 -20.13 1.01
C TYR A 296 -0.16 -20.67 -0.21
N GLY A 297 0.90 -19.99 -0.66
CA GLY A 297 1.71 -20.40 -1.80
C GLY A 297 2.54 -21.66 -1.55
N ASP A 298 2.77 -22.44 -2.59
CA ASP A 298 3.76 -23.51 -2.58
C ASP A 298 5.14 -22.93 -2.93
N PHE A 299 5.96 -22.69 -1.93
CA PHE A 299 7.32 -22.15 -2.09
C PHE A 299 8.40 -23.23 -2.27
N THR A 300 8.07 -24.51 -2.17
CA THR A 300 9.02 -25.60 -2.41
C THR A 300 9.52 -25.63 -3.86
N LYS A 301 8.77 -25.03 -4.77
CA LYS A 301 9.11 -24.88 -6.19
C LYS A 301 10.04 -23.70 -6.50
N GLY A 302 10.57 -23.05 -5.46
CA GLY A 302 11.41 -21.87 -5.58
C GLY A 302 10.64 -20.54 -5.48
N PHE A 303 11.33 -19.53 -4.98
CA PHE A 303 10.86 -18.13 -4.93
C PHE A 303 12.09 -17.22 -4.85
N PRO A 304 12.05 -16.00 -5.42
CA PRO A 304 13.18 -15.09 -5.38
C PRO A 304 13.59 -14.71 -3.96
N PRO A 305 14.84 -14.30 -3.74
CA PRO A 305 15.23 -13.63 -2.51
C PRO A 305 14.24 -12.53 -2.13
N THR A 306 13.75 -12.56 -0.89
CA THR A 306 12.65 -11.70 -0.44
C THR A 306 13.03 -10.92 0.81
N LEU A 307 12.79 -9.61 0.81
CA LEU A 307 12.85 -8.75 1.99
C LEU A 307 11.44 -8.33 2.36
N ILE A 308 11.01 -8.66 3.59
CA ILE A 308 9.74 -8.22 4.16
C ILE A 308 10.04 -7.17 5.22
N GLN A 309 9.51 -5.95 5.07
CA GLN A 309 9.64 -4.87 6.05
C GLN A 309 8.25 -4.45 6.54
N GLY A 310 8.10 -4.25 7.84
CA GLY A 310 6.83 -3.80 8.43
C GLY A 310 6.99 -3.29 9.84
N GLY A 311 5.93 -2.68 10.37
CA GLY A 311 5.86 -2.19 11.71
C GLY A 311 5.26 -3.19 12.70
N THR A 312 5.57 -3.04 13.98
CA THR A 312 4.98 -3.90 15.03
C THR A 312 3.58 -3.44 15.46
N ARG A 313 3.10 -2.30 14.94
CA ARG A 313 1.79 -1.73 15.28
C ARG A 313 0.77 -1.92 14.15
N GLU A 314 0.82 -3.07 13.50
CA GLU A 314 -0.01 -3.39 12.35
C GLU A 314 -0.83 -4.67 12.60
N ILE A 315 -2.14 -4.63 12.30
CA ILE A 315 -2.96 -5.86 12.26
C ILE A 315 -2.45 -6.85 11.20
N PHE A 316 -1.58 -6.41 10.29
CA PHE A 316 -0.93 -7.25 9.29
C PHE A 316 0.33 -7.98 9.79
N LEU A 317 0.77 -7.77 11.03
CA LEU A 317 1.99 -8.41 11.54
C LEU A 317 1.98 -9.94 11.36
N SER A 318 0.84 -10.59 11.59
CA SER A 318 0.69 -12.02 11.31
C SER A 318 0.86 -12.39 9.84
N ASN A 319 0.53 -11.50 8.90
CA ASN A 319 0.78 -11.71 7.47
C ASN A 319 2.28 -11.77 7.18
N PHE A 320 3.06 -10.87 7.79
CA PHE A 320 4.51 -10.82 7.63
C PHE A 320 5.16 -12.08 8.17
N VAL A 321 4.78 -12.47 9.40
CA VAL A 321 5.31 -13.66 10.07
C VAL A 321 4.95 -14.93 9.31
N ARG A 322 3.69 -15.09 8.89
CA ARG A 322 3.23 -16.28 8.18
C ARG A 322 3.88 -16.42 6.80
N LEU A 323 4.00 -15.31 6.05
CA LEU A 323 4.69 -15.33 4.76
C LEU A 323 6.18 -15.64 4.92
N TYR A 324 6.83 -15.01 5.92
CA TYR A 324 8.22 -15.30 6.26
C TYR A 324 8.41 -16.80 6.56
N GLN A 325 7.59 -17.38 7.45
CA GLN A 325 7.67 -18.79 7.83
C GLN A 325 7.43 -19.72 6.63
N ALA A 326 6.47 -19.39 5.76
CA ALA A 326 6.21 -20.19 4.57
C ALA A 326 7.40 -20.23 3.60
N LEU A 327 8.08 -19.09 3.43
CA LEU A 327 9.30 -18.99 2.63
C LEU A 327 10.49 -19.70 3.30
N ASP A 328 10.74 -19.43 4.58
CA ASP A 328 11.87 -19.95 5.34
C ASP A 328 11.82 -21.46 5.49
N THR A 329 10.68 -22.02 5.87
CA THR A 329 10.48 -23.48 5.97
C THR A 329 10.58 -24.22 4.64
N SER A 330 10.35 -23.51 3.53
CA SER A 330 10.56 -24.02 2.17
C SER A 330 12.01 -23.85 1.67
N GLY A 331 12.93 -23.39 2.52
CA GLY A 331 14.34 -23.20 2.19
C GLY A 331 14.62 -21.98 1.29
N GLN A 332 13.69 -21.04 1.18
CA GLN A 332 13.89 -19.84 0.36
C GLN A 332 14.69 -18.77 1.10
N THR A 333 15.42 -17.95 0.36
CA THR A 333 16.13 -16.80 0.92
C THR A 333 15.12 -15.71 1.30
N VAL A 334 14.87 -15.53 2.59
CA VAL A 334 13.96 -14.51 3.08
C VAL A 334 14.52 -13.78 4.29
N LYS A 335 14.22 -12.48 4.41
CA LYS A 335 14.54 -11.67 5.58
C LYS A 335 13.27 -10.96 6.04
N LEU A 336 12.94 -11.11 7.32
CA LEU A 336 11.93 -10.33 8.01
C LEU A 336 12.62 -9.20 8.79
N ASP A 337 12.26 -7.95 8.51
CA ASP A 337 12.84 -6.74 9.06
C ASP A 337 11.73 -5.88 9.70
N LEU A 338 11.53 -6.07 11.00
CA LEU A 338 10.47 -5.41 11.76
C LEU A 338 10.98 -4.19 12.50
N TYR A 339 10.13 -3.16 12.55
CA TYR A 339 10.41 -1.88 13.20
C TYR A 339 9.46 -1.66 14.36
N GLU A 340 10.03 -1.56 15.58
CA GLU A 340 9.27 -1.32 16.80
C GLU A 340 8.47 -0.02 16.70
N GLY A 341 7.24 -0.08 17.17
CA GLY A 341 6.39 1.11 17.25
C GLY A 341 5.91 1.66 15.92
N MET A 342 6.35 1.13 14.78
CA MET A 342 6.00 1.67 13.49
C MET A 342 4.60 1.22 13.05
N PRO A 343 3.82 2.16 12.44
CA PRO A 343 2.51 1.88 11.85
C PRO A 343 2.64 1.36 10.42
N HIS A 344 1.51 1.03 9.82
CA HIS A 344 1.41 0.51 8.46
C HIS A 344 2.09 1.40 7.42
N VAL A 345 2.98 0.80 6.61
CA VAL A 345 3.79 1.44 5.57
C VAL A 345 4.46 2.72 6.11
N PHE A 346 5.13 2.59 7.25
CA PHE A 346 5.73 3.71 7.96
C PHE A 346 6.72 4.52 7.11
N GLN A 347 7.36 3.89 6.14
CA GLN A 347 8.31 4.50 5.21
C GLN A 347 7.74 5.74 4.49
N LEU A 348 6.39 5.79 4.32
CA LEU A 348 5.70 6.90 3.65
C LEU A 348 5.26 8.00 4.60
N LYS A 349 5.08 7.69 5.88
CA LYS A 349 4.46 8.61 6.84
C LYS A 349 5.43 9.65 7.36
N LEU A 350 6.69 9.25 7.55
CA LEU A 350 7.79 10.11 7.94
C LEU A 350 9.06 9.66 7.20
N PRO A 351 9.17 9.95 5.87
CA PRO A 351 10.22 9.40 5.01
C PRO A 351 11.65 9.72 5.45
N GLU A 352 11.84 10.85 6.14
CA GLU A 352 13.15 11.31 6.59
C GLU A 352 13.49 10.86 8.02
N SER A 353 12.61 10.09 8.69
CA SER A 353 12.92 9.55 10.00
C SER A 353 14.06 8.52 9.94
N PRO A 354 14.83 8.36 11.04
CA PRO A 354 15.86 7.33 11.13
C PRO A 354 15.36 5.92 10.78
N GLU A 355 14.15 5.59 11.19
CA GLU A 355 13.52 4.28 10.90
C GLU A 355 13.27 4.10 9.41
N SER A 356 12.65 5.09 8.75
CA SER A 356 12.34 5.05 7.31
C SER A 356 13.62 5.05 6.47
N LEU A 357 14.59 5.90 6.79
CA LEU A 357 15.88 5.92 6.11
C LEU A 357 16.66 4.61 6.30
N THR A 358 16.57 4.00 7.49
CA THR A 358 17.18 2.69 7.74
C THR A 358 16.54 1.60 6.90
N ALA A 359 15.20 1.60 6.81
CA ALA A 359 14.46 0.66 5.96
C ALA A 359 14.83 0.81 4.49
N LEU A 360 14.91 2.05 3.98
CA LEU A 360 15.34 2.33 2.60
C LEU A 360 16.79 1.92 2.34
N LYS A 361 17.73 2.17 3.28
CA LYS A 361 19.13 1.72 3.16
C LYS A 361 19.22 0.20 3.08
N LYS A 362 18.46 -0.53 3.93
CA LYS A 362 18.43 -2.00 3.89
C LYS A 362 17.81 -2.53 2.60
N MET A 363 16.72 -1.90 2.11
CA MET A 363 16.13 -2.23 0.81
C MET A 363 17.14 -2.04 -0.32
N ASN A 364 17.81 -0.88 -0.39
CA ASN A 364 18.81 -0.61 -1.42
C ASN A 364 19.97 -1.62 -1.38
N SER A 365 20.50 -1.90 -0.19
CA SER A 365 21.57 -2.90 -0.03
C SER A 365 21.12 -4.30 -0.47
N PHE A 366 19.86 -4.64 -0.22
CA PHE A 366 19.27 -5.89 -0.65
C PHE A 366 19.13 -5.94 -2.18
N LEU A 367 18.62 -4.88 -2.80
CA LEU A 367 18.50 -4.77 -4.27
C LEU A 367 19.86 -4.85 -4.96
N ILE A 368 20.86 -4.10 -4.48
CA ILE A 368 22.22 -4.15 -5.01
C ILE A 368 22.78 -5.59 -4.97
N LYS A 369 22.56 -6.30 -3.88
CA LYS A 369 23.06 -7.68 -3.72
C LYS A 369 22.51 -8.64 -4.76
N TYR A 370 21.27 -8.45 -5.22
CA TYR A 370 20.60 -9.42 -6.08
C TYR A 370 20.41 -8.96 -7.53
N LEU A 371 20.40 -7.65 -7.80
CA LEU A 371 20.36 -7.11 -9.16
C LEU A 371 21.76 -7.04 -9.83
N ASN A 372 22.85 -7.14 -9.07
CA ASN A 372 24.23 -7.05 -9.59
C ASN A 372 24.94 -8.42 -9.58
N LYS A 373 24.21 -9.51 -9.58
CA LYS A 373 24.78 -10.86 -9.63
C LYS A 373 25.05 -11.35 -11.04
#